data_97764f5688f2a84ee30d1c4397c0453f
#
_entry.id   97764f5688f2a84ee30d1c4397c0453f
#
_cell.length_a   1.000
_cell.length_b   1.000
_cell.length_c   1.000
_cell.angle_alpha   90.00
_cell.angle_beta   90.00
_cell.angle_gamma   90.00
#
_symmetry.space_group_name_H-M   'P 1'
#
loop_
_entity.id
_entity.type
_entity.pdbx_description
1 polymer ?
#
loop_
_entity_poly.entity_id
_entity_poly.type
_entity_poly.pdbx_seq_one_letter_code
_entity_poly.pdbx_strand_id
1 'polypeptide(L)'
;MGLFDSLKQQAINALKTNGNKAAKQLGDNIKNAVRNAANKTVDITFPSVPETYEEFVSLPEAKMETPFETAAMTVLAFCVYPKNRELSVKMLNYLRGPRPMSGMDINFIRDRFMDGKDYVPRSYFKGATPENDYTPEIPLKITVGDNPYSYENDGYAKLFVTSGGADSPREILIREAKDGKWYLWEQYILSDIRQPESANPWA
;
A
#
# COMPACT_ATOMS: atom_id res chain seq x y z
N MET A 1 17.19 -7.28 -17.71
CA MET A 1 17.21 -5.86 -18.10
C MET A 1 15.78 -5.46 -18.42
N GLY A 2 15.16 -4.73 -17.49
CA GLY A 2 13.73 -4.40 -17.60
C GLY A 2 13.45 -3.30 -18.62
N LEU A 3 12.20 -3.15 -19.04
CA LEU A 3 11.72 -2.10 -19.95
C LEU A 3 12.15 -0.69 -19.45
N PHE A 4 12.15 -0.48 -18.14
CA PHE A 4 12.59 0.76 -17.49
C PHE A 4 14.09 1.05 -17.66
N ASP A 5 14.94 0.05 -17.59
CA ASP A 5 16.40 0.24 -17.78
C ASP A 5 16.72 0.60 -19.22
N SER A 6 16.01 0.00 -20.19
CA SER A 6 16.11 0.32 -21.60
C SER A 6 15.68 1.77 -21.88
N LEU A 7 14.58 2.22 -21.29
CA LEU A 7 14.06 3.58 -21.44
C LEU A 7 14.98 4.63 -20.78
N LYS A 8 15.53 4.35 -19.60
CA LYS A 8 16.54 5.22 -18.94
C LYS A 8 17.81 5.36 -19.82
N GLN A 9 18.27 4.27 -20.41
CA GLN A 9 19.47 4.30 -21.25
C GLN A 9 19.22 5.08 -22.55
N GLN A 10 18.04 4.96 -23.15
CA GLN A 10 17.64 5.78 -24.31
C GLN A 10 17.56 7.26 -23.96
N ALA A 11 17.05 7.61 -22.76
CA ALA A 11 17.01 8.98 -22.27
C ALA A 11 18.42 9.60 -22.12
N ILE A 12 19.36 8.85 -21.54
CA ILE A 12 20.75 9.27 -21.37
C ILE A 12 21.42 9.49 -22.73
N ASN A 13 21.17 8.63 -23.70
CA ASN A 13 21.75 8.73 -25.03
C ASN A 13 21.18 9.90 -25.84
N ALA A 14 19.88 10.18 -25.72
CA ALA A 14 19.21 11.31 -26.40
C ALA A 14 19.65 12.67 -25.83
N LEU A 15 19.93 12.74 -24.52
CA LEU A 15 20.50 13.94 -23.86
C LEU A 15 21.91 14.27 -24.36
N LYS A 16 22.67 13.27 -24.77
CA LYS A 16 24.03 13.44 -25.31
C LYS A 16 24.09 13.91 -26.77
N THR A 17 23.02 13.69 -27.54
CA THR A 17 23.05 13.88 -29.00
C THR A 17 22.23 15.02 -29.56
N ASN A 18 21.13 15.47 -28.91
CA ASN A 18 20.28 16.53 -29.43
C ASN A 18 19.50 17.22 -28.32
N GLY A 19 19.92 18.43 -27.95
CA GLY A 19 19.35 19.38 -27.03
C GLY A 19 17.90 19.24 -26.48
N ASN A 20 17.54 20.13 -25.61
CA ASN A 20 16.33 20.20 -24.73
C ASN A 20 14.98 19.71 -25.32
N LYS A 21 14.81 19.70 -26.65
CA LYS A 21 13.54 19.31 -27.29
C LYS A 21 13.35 17.78 -27.34
N ALA A 22 14.41 17.04 -27.64
CA ALA A 22 14.41 15.57 -27.66
C ALA A 22 14.31 14.99 -26.24
N ALA A 23 14.93 15.63 -25.25
CA ALA A 23 14.85 15.24 -23.86
C ALA A 23 13.42 15.42 -23.29
N LYS A 24 12.73 16.51 -23.65
CA LYS A 24 11.33 16.74 -23.28
C LYS A 24 10.41 15.71 -23.91
N GLN A 25 10.57 15.45 -25.20
CA GLN A 25 9.73 14.48 -25.93
C GLN A 25 9.93 13.04 -25.42
N LEU A 26 11.15 12.69 -25.02
CA LEU A 26 11.43 11.39 -24.41
C LEU A 26 10.85 11.31 -22.99
N GLY A 27 10.92 12.37 -22.20
CA GLY A 27 10.28 12.47 -20.90
C GLY A 27 8.75 12.29 -20.99
N ASP A 28 8.12 12.94 -21.98
CA ASP A 28 6.69 12.82 -22.22
C ASP A 28 6.31 11.40 -22.71
N ASN A 29 7.15 10.78 -23.53
CA ASN A 29 6.95 9.39 -23.97
C ASN A 29 7.09 8.38 -22.84
N ILE A 30 8.04 8.59 -21.92
CA ILE A 30 8.20 7.77 -20.71
C ILE A 30 6.99 7.94 -19.79
N LYS A 31 6.53 9.16 -19.54
CA LYS A 31 5.31 9.43 -18.76
C LYS A 31 4.08 8.77 -19.37
N ASN A 32 3.93 8.84 -20.68
CA ASN A 32 2.82 8.19 -21.40
C ASN A 32 2.92 6.66 -21.37
N ALA A 33 4.13 6.09 -21.47
CA ALA A 33 4.33 4.66 -21.34
C ALA A 33 4.01 4.15 -19.92
N VAL A 34 4.37 4.91 -18.88
CA VAL A 34 4.02 4.62 -17.48
C VAL A 34 2.51 4.76 -17.28
N ARG A 35 1.88 5.81 -17.80
CA ARG A 35 0.41 5.98 -17.77
C ARG A 35 -0.33 4.84 -18.47
N ASN A 36 0.16 4.38 -19.62
CA ASN A 36 -0.44 3.27 -20.37
C ASN A 36 -0.22 1.91 -19.70
N ALA A 37 0.83 1.77 -18.87
CA ALA A 37 1.08 0.59 -18.06
C ALA A 37 0.32 0.59 -16.72
N ALA A 38 -0.22 1.76 -16.30
CA ALA A 38 -1.07 1.89 -15.12
C ALA A 38 -2.48 1.34 -15.41
N ASN A 39 -3.23 1.03 -14.39
CA ASN A 39 -4.45 0.21 -14.24
C ASN A 39 -4.11 -1.26 -13.95
N LYS A 40 -2.99 -1.48 -13.31
CA LYS A 40 -2.62 -2.79 -12.79
C LYS A 40 -3.37 -3.02 -11.48
N THR A 41 -3.97 -4.19 -11.35
CA THR A 41 -4.52 -4.69 -10.08
C THR A 41 -3.76 -5.95 -9.72
N VAL A 42 -3.29 -6.02 -8.48
CA VAL A 42 -2.50 -7.13 -7.94
C VAL A 42 -3.19 -7.69 -6.71
N ASP A 43 -3.42 -8.99 -6.73
CA ASP A 43 -3.85 -9.74 -5.55
C ASP A 43 -2.61 -10.28 -4.83
N ILE A 44 -2.43 -9.89 -3.58
CA ILE A 44 -1.34 -10.37 -2.72
C ILE A 44 -1.95 -11.27 -1.66
N THR A 45 -1.38 -12.46 -1.50
CA THR A 45 -1.93 -13.52 -0.67
C THR A 45 -1.02 -13.83 0.50
N PHE A 46 -1.60 -13.88 1.71
CA PHE A 46 -0.89 -14.23 2.94
C PHE A 46 -1.49 -15.50 3.57
N PRO A 47 -0.67 -16.34 4.18
CA PRO A 47 -1.16 -17.55 4.86
C PRO A 47 -2.00 -17.21 6.10
N SER A 48 -1.60 -16.20 6.86
CA SER A 48 -2.24 -15.70 8.07
C SER A 48 -1.79 -14.29 8.42
N VAL A 49 -2.44 -13.67 9.40
CA VAL A 49 -1.91 -12.46 10.06
C VAL A 49 -0.73 -12.89 10.95
N PRO A 50 0.47 -12.30 10.81
CA PRO A 50 1.65 -12.69 11.60
C PRO A 50 1.44 -12.37 13.09
N GLU A 51 1.91 -13.26 13.94
CA GLU A 51 1.85 -13.13 15.41
C GLU A 51 3.16 -12.59 15.99
N THR A 52 4.25 -12.66 15.23
CA THR A 52 5.58 -12.18 15.63
C THR A 52 6.17 -11.25 14.58
N TYR A 53 7.18 -10.47 14.99
CA TYR A 53 7.93 -9.62 14.06
C TYR A 53 8.75 -10.45 13.07
N GLU A 54 9.31 -11.55 13.53
CA GLU A 54 10.12 -12.46 12.73
C GLU A 54 9.29 -13.10 11.61
N GLU A 55 8.06 -13.52 11.91
CA GLU A 55 7.12 -13.99 10.88
C GLU A 55 6.84 -12.89 9.86
N PHE A 56 6.56 -11.67 10.30
CA PHE A 56 6.27 -10.54 9.42
C PHE A 56 7.42 -10.25 8.45
N VAL A 57 8.66 -10.14 8.94
CA VAL A 57 9.82 -9.82 8.10
C VAL A 57 10.30 -11.01 7.26
N SER A 58 9.84 -12.24 7.55
CA SER A 58 10.14 -13.42 6.76
C SER A 58 9.25 -13.57 5.53
N LEU A 59 8.14 -12.83 5.44
CA LEU A 59 7.27 -12.85 4.28
C LEU A 59 8.04 -12.36 3.03
N PRO A 60 7.80 -12.96 1.86
CA PRO A 60 8.44 -12.51 0.61
C PRO A 60 8.23 -11.02 0.34
N GLU A 61 7.03 -10.51 0.64
CA GLU A 61 6.61 -9.11 0.45
C GLU A 61 7.34 -8.13 1.38
N ALA A 62 7.93 -8.61 2.47
CA ALA A 62 8.75 -7.78 3.36
C ALA A 62 10.03 -7.26 2.72
N LYS A 63 10.41 -7.78 1.55
CA LYS A 63 11.51 -7.21 0.74
C LYS A 63 11.17 -5.83 0.20
N MET A 64 9.88 -5.50 0.06
CA MET A 64 9.40 -4.19 -0.42
C MET A 64 9.98 -3.83 -1.80
N GLU A 65 10.10 -4.81 -2.69
CA GLU A 65 10.63 -4.64 -4.05
C GLU A 65 9.65 -3.89 -4.95
N THR A 66 8.36 -3.96 -4.63
CA THR A 66 7.30 -3.24 -5.33
C THR A 66 6.44 -2.43 -4.36
N PRO A 67 5.82 -1.32 -4.81
CA PRO A 67 4.95 -0.53 -3.95
C PRO A 67 3.67 -1.29 -3.54
N PHE A 68 3.23 -2.27 -4.34
CA PHE A 68 2.08 -3.12 -4.05
C PHE A 68 2.31 -3.99 -2.81
N GLU A 69 3.50 -4.58 -2.68
CA GLU A 69 3.91 -5.38 -1.53
C GLU A 69 3.82 -4.56 -0.24
N THR A 70 4.41 -3.36 -0.24
CA THR A 70 4.39 -2.48 0.93
C THR A 70 2.97 -2.05 1.31
N ALA A 71 2.12 -1.78 0.32
CA ALA A 71 0.71 -1.44 0.56
C ALA A 71 -0.04 -2.59 1.25
N ALA A 72 0.09 -3.81 0.75
CA ALA A 72 -0.54 -4.99 1.35
C ALA A 72 0.02 -5.32 2.75
N MET A 73 1.34 -5.25 2.92
CA MET A 73 2.01 -5.44 4.22
C MET A 73 1.57 -4.40 5.25
N THR A 74 1.23 -3.18 4.82
CA THR A 74 0.69 -2.13 5.71
C THR A 74 -0.66 -2.54 6.30
N VAL A 75 -1.57 -3.07 5.47
CA VAL A 75 -2.86 -3.62 5.96
C VAL A 75 -2.61 -4.73 6.97
N LEU A 76 -1.72 -5.67 6.64
CA LEU A 76 -1.39 -6.81 7.50
C LEU A 76 -0.84 -6.35 8.86
N ALA A 77 0.05 -5.33 8.87
CA ALA A 77 0.57 -4.74 10.10
C ALA A 77 -0.52 -4.10 10.97
N PHE A 78 -1.51 -3.42 10.36
CA PHE A 78 -2.65 -2.87 11.09
C PHE A 78 -3.59 -3.95 11.65
N CYS A 79 -3.71 -5.11 11.03
CA CYS A 79 -4.49 -6.24 11.56
C CYS A 79 -3.92 -6.78 12.89
N VAL A 80 -2.64 -6.55 13.16
CA VAL A 80 -1.99 -6.92 14.44
C VAL A 80 -2.35 -5.94 15.56
N TYR A 81 -2.67 -4.67 15.23
CA TYR A 81 -2.83 -3.58 16.21
C TYR A 81 -3.82 -3.88 17.35
N PRO A 82 -5.01 -4.45 17.10
CA PRO A 82 -5.97 -4.74 18.17
C PRO A 82 -5.45 -5.71 19.24
N LYS A 83 -4.62 -6.68 18.82
CA LYS A 83 -4.06 -7.70 19.72
C LYS A 83 -2.75 -7.24 20.36
N ASN A 84 -1.89 -6.59 19.61
CA ASN A 84 -0.56 -6.17 20.05
C ASN A 84 -0.14 -4.86 19.37
N ARG A 85 -0.38 -3.74 20.06
CA ARG A 85 -0.09 -2.40 19.56
C ARG A 85 1.39 -2.16 19.32
N GLU A 86 2.25 -2.61 20.24
CA GLU A 86 3.70 -2.43 20.14
C GLU A 86 4.28 -3.19 18.95
N LEU A 87 3.82 -4.42 18.74
CA LEU A 87 4.21 -5.24 17.61
C LEU A 87 3.78 -4.61 16.29
N SER A 88 2.52 -4.15 16.19
CA SER A 88 2.02 -3.44 15.01
C SER A 88 2.84 -2.18 14.70
N VAL A 89 3.14 -1.37 15.72
CA VAL A 89 3.99 -0.18 15.57
C VAL A 89 5.40 -0.56 15.09
N LYS A 90 5.98 -1.63 15.61
CA LYS A 90 7.29 -2.14 15.15
C LYS A 90 7.24 -2.57 13.68
N MET A 91 6.19 -3.27 13.26
CA MET A 91 5.98 -3.68 11.86
C MET A 91 5.80 -2.45 10.95
N LEU A 92 4.98 -1.48 11.35
CA LEU A 92 4.77 -0.25 10.60
C LEU A 92 6.05 0.57 10.47
N ASN A 93 6.87 0.65 11.52
CA ASN A 93 8.17 1.31 11.45
C ASN A 93 9.15 0.61 10.50
N TYR A 94 9.10 -0.72 10.41
CA TYR A 94 9.85 -1.46 9.39
C TYR A 94 9.44 -1.02 7.97
N LEU A 95 8.13 -0.94 7.71
CA LEU A 95 7.62 -0.49 6.41
C LEU A 95 7.90 0.99 6.12
N ARG A 96 8.06 1.83 7.13
CA ARG A 96 8.40 3.26 6.99
C ARG A 96 9.91 3.50 6.83
N GLY A 97 10.73 2.51 7.17
CA GLY A 97 12.17 2.54 7.00
C GLY A 97 12.85 3.75 7.65
N PRO A 98 13.51 4.64 6.86
CA PRO A 98 14.25 5.78 7.40
C PRO A 98 13.40 6.84 8.12
N ARG A 99 12.07 6.76 8.04
CA ARG A 99 11.13 7.72 8.61
C ARG A 99 10.18 7.03 9.60
N PRO A 100 10.61 6.64 10.78
CA PRO A 100 9.76 5.99 11.77
C PRO A 100 8.59 6.89 12.18
N MET A 101 7.55 6.31 12.75
CA MET A 101 6.38 7.03 13.23
C MET A 101 6.73 8.00 14.35
N SER A 102 6.16 9.20 14.27
CA SER A 102 6.17 10.18 15.36
C SER A 102 5.13 9.84 16.42
N GLY A 103 5.19 10.51 17.57
CA GLY A 103 4.14 10.41 18.59
C GLY A 103 2.76 10.82 18.05
N MET A 104 2.70 11.77 17.10
CA MET A 104 1.43 12.16 16.44
C MET A 104 0.87 11.03 15.57
N ASP A 105 1.70 10.35 14.81
CA ASP A 105 1.28 9.21 13.99
C ASP A 105 0.70 8.09 14.88
N ILE A 106 1.38 7.79 15.99
CA ILE A 106 0.94 6.76 16.96
C ILE A 106 -0.39 7.14 17.60
N ASN A 107 -0.56 8.41 18.03
CA ASN A 107 -1.82 8.90 18.57
C ASN A 107 -2.94 8.85 17.54
N PHE A 108 -2.68 9.27 16.30
CA PHE A 108 -3.65 9.17 15.22
C PHE A 108 -4.14 7.72 15.02
N ILE A 109 -3.21 6.76 14.95
CA ILE A 109 -3.57 5.33 14.82
C ILE A 109 -4.42 4.89 16.02
N ARG A 110 -3.99 5.21 17.25
CA ARG A 110 -4.76 4.87 18.44
C ARG A 110 -6.21 5.39 18.37
N ASP A 111 -6.39 6.64 17.95
CA ASP A 111 -7.71 7.26 17.87
C ASP A 111 -8.58 6.61 16.79
N ARG A 112 -7.98 6.10 15.69
CA ARG A 112 -8.68 5.37 14.64
C ARG A 112 -9.15 3.97 15.04
N PHE A 113 -8.52 3.37 16.05
CA PHE A 113 -8.92 2.07 16.61
C PHE A 113 -9.84 2.19 17.86
N MET A 114 -10.22 3.41 18.26
CA MET A 114 -11.22 3.58 19.34
C MET A 114 -12.60 3.10 18.89
N ASP A 115 -13.48 2.89 19.87
CA ASP A 115 -14.88 2.55 19.66
C ASP A 115 -15.10 1.23 18.91
N GLY A 116 -14.23 0.24 19.17
CA GLY A 116 -14.37 -1.11 18.59
C GLY A 116 -14.07 -1.20 17.08
N LYS A 117 -13.29 -0.27 16.52
CA LYS A 117 -12.95 -0.24 15.09
C LYS A 117 -11.86 -1.24 14.66
N ASP A 118 -11.74 -2.33 15.40
CA ASP A 118 -10.79 -3.42 15.09
C ASP A 118 -11.06 -4.11 13.75
N TYR A 119 -12.27 -3.97 13.24
CA TYR A 119 -12.69 -4.52 11.96
C TYR A 119 -12.09 -3.76 10.76
N VAL A 120 -11.70 -2.50 10.92
CA VAL A 120 -11.28 -1.62 9.81
C VAL A 120 -10.18 -2.24 8.95
N PRO A 121 -9.02 -2.69 9.48
CA PRO A 121 -8.00 -3.30 8.64
C PRO A 121 -8.43 -4.66 8.06
N ARG A 122 -9.33 -5.41 8.71
CA ARG A 122 -9.84 -6.68 8.19
C ARG A 122 -10.72 -6.50 6.96
N SER A 123 -11.35 -5.33 6.80
CA SER A 123 -12.20 -5.02 5.65
C SER A 123 -11.49 -5.06 4.29
N TYR A 124 -10.16 -5.03 4.29
CA TYR A 124 -9.33 -5.07 3.08
C TYR A 124 -9.02 -6.48 2.60
N PHE A 125 -9.35 -7.50 3.38
CA PHE A 125 -9.24 -8.87 2.89
C PHE A 125 -10.43 -9.23 2.01
N LYS A 126 -10.17 -10.00 0.96
CA LYS A 126 -11.20 -10.51 0.08
C LYS A 126 -12.25 -11.30 0.86
N GLY A 127 -13.53 -11.11 0.54
CA GLY A 127 -14.67 -11.76 1.20
C GLY A 127 -15.06 -11.15 2.54
N ALA A 128 -14.28 -10.22 3.10
CA ALA A 128 -14.61 -9.52 4.33
C ALA A 128 -15.58 -8.37 4.05
N THR A 129 -16.83 -8.46 4.54
CA THR A 129 -17.90 -7.50 4.32
C THR A 129 -18.61 -7.16 5.64
N PRO A 130 -19.40 -6.06 5.71
CA PRO A 130 -20.20 -5.74 6.90
C PRO A 130 -21.12 -6.89 7.32
N GLU A 131 -21.72 -7.60 6.36
CA GLU A 131 -22.71 -8.65 6.55
C GLU A 131 -22.13 -9.91 7.22
N ASN A 132 -20.81 -10.13 7.09
CA ASN A 132 -20.11 -11.27 7.73
C ASN A 132 -19.13 -10.85 8.82
N ASP A 133 -19.33 -9.65 9.41
CA ASP A 133 -18.47 -9.08 10.45
C ASP A 133 -16.98 -9.01 10.06
N TYR A 134 -16.75 -8.78 8.79
CA TYR A 134 -15.41 -8.73 8.20
C TYR A 134 -14.60 -10.01 8.43
N THR A 135 -15.26 -11.15 8.30
CA THR A 135 -14.60 -12.46 8.29
C THR A 135 -14.06 -12.73 6.88
N PRO A 136 -12.74 -12.80 6.68
CA PRO A 136 -12.15 -12.95 5.36
C PRO A 136 -12.21 -14.37 4.83
N GLU A 137 -12.08 -14.51 3.50
CA GLU A 137 -11.77 -15.79 2.85
C GLU A 137 -10.33 -16.22 3.18
N ILE A 138 -10.10 -17.53 3.22
CA ILE A 138 -8.77 -18.12 3.41
C ILE A 138 -8.32 -18.77 2.09
N PRO A 139 -7.08 -18.56 1.64
CA PRO A 139 -6.01 -17.73 2.26
C PRO A 139 -6.34 -16.24 2.20
N LEU A 140 -5.77 -15.46 3.15
CA LEU A 140 -5.96 -14.02 3.22
C LEU A 140 -5.45 -13.36 1.94
N LYS A 141 -6.30 -12.58 1.27
CA LYS A 141 -5.97 -11.92 0.01
C LYS A 141 -6.31 -10.43 0.07
N ILE A 142 -5.37 -9.59 -0.33
CA ILE A 142 -5.52 -8.14 -0.41
C ILE A 142 -5.37 -7.72 -1.88
N THR A 143 -6.34 -6.94 -2.38
CA THR A 143 -6.33 -6.40 -3.73
C THR A 143 -5.84 -4.97 -3.70
N VAL A 144 -4.73 -4.70 -4.38
CA VAL A 144 -4.10 -3.39 -4.51
C VAL A 144 -4.05 -3.00 -5.98
N GLY A 145 -4.53 -1.81 -6.30
CA GLY A 145 -4.54 -1.28 -7.67
C GLY A 145 -3.75 0.02 -7.80
N ASP A 146 -3.35 0.32 -9.02
CA ASP A 146 -2.87 1.64 -9.45
C ASP A 146 -3.81 2.23 -10.53
N ASN A 147 -3.54 3.46 -10.93
CA ASN A 147 -4.23 4.14 -12.02
C ASN A 147 -3.22 5.04 -12.79
N PRO A 148 -3.61 5.68 -13.91
CA PRO A 148 -2.72 6.53 -14.70
C PRO A 148 -2.07 7.70 -13.94
N TYR A 149 -2.59 8.07 -12.77
CA TYR A 149 -2.09 9.16 -11.94
C TYR A 149 -1.25 8.68 -10.75
N SER A 150 -1.09 7.38 -10.60
CA SER A 150 -0.39 6.79 -9.45
C SER A 150 1.09 7.18 -9.36
N TYR A 151 1.71 7.50 -10.49
CA TYR A 151 3.15 7.79 -10.60
C TYR A 151 3.44 9.21 -11.12
N GLU A 152 2.55 10.18 -10.87
CA GLU A 152 2.74 11.57 -11.31
C GLU A 152 3.92 12.24 -10.61
N ASN A 153 4.18 11.89 -9.37
CA ASN A 153 5.30 12.40 -8.59
C ASN A 153 6.46 11.40 -8.64
N ASP A 154 7.63 11.84 -9.10
CA ASP A 154 8.82 11.01 -9.20
C ASP A 154 9.19 10.40 -7.85
N GLY A 155 9.41 9.09 -7.81
CA GLY A 155 9.73 8.33 -6.60
C GLY A 155 8.56 8.08 -5.66
N TYR A 156 7.31 8.39 -6.07
CA TYR A 156 6.10 8.08 -5.31
C TYR A 156 5.16 7.19 -6.11
N ALA A 157 4.47 6.30 -5.41
CA ALA A 157 3.38 5.51 -5.93
C ALA A 157 2.14 5.71 -5.06
N LYS A 158 1.09 6.30 -5.63
CA LYS A 158 -0.22 6.41 -5.01
C LYS A 158 -1.05 5.20 -5.42
N LEU A 159 -1.30 4.32 -4.48
CA LEU A 159 -2.03 3.07 -4.70
C LEU A 159 -3.39 3.08 -4.01
N PHE A 160 -4.23 2.15 -4.39
CA PHE A 160 -5.61 2.03 -3.95
C PHE A 160 -5.88 0.61 -3.46
N VAL A 161 -6.30 0.47 -2.20
CA VAL A 161 -6.58 -0.83 -1.58
C VAL A 161 -8.09 -1.02 -1.52
N THR A 162 -8.59 -2.10 -2.11
CA THR A 162 -10.02 -2.42 -2.14
C THR A 162 -10.48 -2.91 -0.76
N SER A 163 -11.62 -2.38 -0.30
CA SER A 163 -12.27 -2.78 0.95
C SER A 163 -13.70 -3.23 0.70
N GLY A 164 -14.14 -4.30 1.35
CA GLY A 164 -15.55 -4.73 1.33
C GLY A 164 -16.48 -3.80 2.13
N GLY A 165 -15.93 -2.91 2.95
CA GLY A 165 -16.69 -1.96 3.75
C GLY A 165 -16.70 -0.52 3.25
N ALA A 166 -16.21 -0.26 2.03
CA ALA A 166 -16.13 1.08 1.47
C ALA A 166 -16.61 1.11 0.02
N ASP A 167 -17.26 2.21 -0.39
CA ASP A 167 -17.78 2.39 -1.75
C ASP A 167 -16.67 2.63 -2.80
N SER A 168 -15.48 3.02 -2.34
CA SER A 168 -14.31 3.22 -3.19
C SER A 168 -13.04 2.72 -2.47
N PRO A 169 -12.04 2.25 -3.23
CA PRO A 169 -10.77 1.86 -2.65
C PRO A 169 -10.12 2.99 -1.86
N ARG A 170 -9.37 2.65 -0.82
CA ARG A 170 -8.67 3.61 0.04
C ARG A 170 -7.24 3.83 -0.44
N GLU A 171 -6.83 5.08 -0.39
CA GLU A 171 -5.52 5.53 -0.87
C GLU A 171 -4.41 5.16 0.12
N ILE A 172 -3.27 4.79 -0.43
CA ILE A 172 -2.00 4.62 0.28
C ILE A 172 -0.86 5.16 -0.58
N LEU A 173 0.02 5.95 0.02
CA LEU A 173 1.15 6.57 -0.65
C LEU A 173 2.45 5.87 -0.22
N ILE A 174 3.18 5.38 -1.21
CA ILE A 174 4.42 4.64 -1.05
C ILE A 174 5.55 5.45 -1.71
N ARG A 175 6.75 5.41 -1.14
CA ARG A 175 7.90 6.15 -1.65
C ARG A 175 9.09 5.22 -1.91
N GLU A 176 9.68 5.36 -3.09
CA GLU A 176 10.92 4.70 -3.45
C GLU A 176 12.12 5.38 -2.75
N ALA A 177 13.00 4.60 -2.16
CA ALA A 177 14.23 5.08 -1.57
C ALA A 177 15.45 4.74 -2.45
N LYS A 178 16.62 5.25 -2.08
CA LYS A 178 17.87 5.07 -2.83
C LYS A 178 18.33 3.60 -2.90
N ASP A 179 17.90 2.78 -1.97
CA ASP A 179 18.17 1.33 -1.93
C ASP A 179 17.28 0.51 -2.87
N GLY A 180 16.39 1.19 -3.61
CA GLY A 180 15.45 0.57 -4.55
C GLY A 180 14.22 -0.03 -3.89
N LYS A 181 14.05 0.12 -2.59
CA LYS A 181 12.87 -0.35 -1.86
C LYS A 181 11.78 0.71 -1.81
N TRP A 182 10.55 0.22 -1.70
CA TRP A 182 9.36 1.04 -1.61
C TRP A 182 8.84 1.09 -0.17
N TYR A 183 8.94 2.25 0.49
CA TYR A 183 8.56 2.45 1.89
C TYR A 183 7.21 3.13 2.04
N LEU A 184 6.48 2.80 3.10
CA LEU A 184 5.23 3.47 3.46
C LEU A 184 5.48 4.95 3.76
N TRP A 185 4.83 5.83 3.00
CA TRP A 185 4.90 7.28 3.19
C TRP A 185 3.70 7.82 3.95
N GLU A 186 2.48 7.59 3.44
CA GLU A 186 1.20 7.98 4.06
C GLU A 186 0.14 6.91 3.81
N GLN A 187 -0.89 6.87 4.66
CA GLN A 187 -2.00 5.94 4.50
C GLN A 187 -3.33 6.58 4.91
N TYR A 188 -4.40 6.22 4.19
CA TYR A 188 -5.77 6.65 4.44
C TYR A 188 -6.71 5.47 4.64
N ILE A 189 -6.15 4.28 4.89
CA ILE A 189 -6.88 3.01 5.01
C ILE A 189 -7.60 2.83 6.36
N LEU A 190 -7.40 3.74 7.33
CA LEU A 190 -8.04 3.67 8.66
C LEU A 190 -9.30 4.55 8.76
N SER A 191 -9.94 4.94 7.65
CA SER A 191 -11.07 5.86 7.66
C SER A 191 -12.24 5.36 6.82
N ASP A 192 -13.45 5.74 7.25
CA ASP A 192 -14.72 5.61 6.52
C ASP A 192 -15.02 4.18 6.03
N ILE A 193 -14.83 3.20 6.90
CA ILE A 193 -15.27 1.82 6.70
C ILE A 193 -16.59 1.61 7.44
N ARG A 194 -17.58 1.07 6.74
CA ARG A 194 -18.90 0.75 7.32
C ARG A 194 -18.72 -0.17 8.53
N GLN A 195 -19.52 0.05 9.58
CA GLN A 195 -19.51 -0.84 10.73
C GLN A 195 -20.09 -2.21 10.37
N PRO A 196 -19.69 -3.27 11.10
CA PRO A 196 -20.31 -4.58 10.97
C PRO A 196 -21.82 -4.52 11.20
N GLU A 197 -22.60 -5.32 10.51
CA GLU A 197 -24.07 -5.38 10.73
C GLU A 197 -24.42 -5.78 12.16
N SER A 198 -23.67 -6.70 12.76
CA SER A 198 -23.86 -7.12 14.15
C SER A 198 -23.66 -5.98 15.17
N ALA A 199 -22.92 -4.94 14.81
CA ALA A 199 -22.71 -3.75 15.65
C ALA A 199 -23.75 -2.65 15.39
N ASN A 200 -24.62 -2.80 14.38
CA ASN A 200 -25.66 -1.83 14.07
C ASN A 200 -26.94 -2.11 14.86
N PRO A 201 -27.31 -1.25 15.83
CA PRO A 201 -28.52 -1.48 16.63
C PRO A 201 -29.83 -1.35 15.85
N TRP A 202 -29.77 -0.93 14.58
CA TRP A 202 -30.91 -0.71 13.71
C TRP A 202 -30.95 -1.68 12.50
N ALA A 203 -30.03 -2.66 12.44
CA ALA A 203 -30.01 -3.68 11.37
C ALA A 203 -31.02 -4.80 11.64
#